data_61eb7b5a7ed4a44be7bb5a3bf1ec27c6
#
_entry.id   61eb7b5a7ed4a44be7bb5a3bf1ec27c6
#
_cell.length_a   1.000
_cell.length_b   1.000
_cell.length_c   1.000
_cell.angle_alpha   90.00
_cell.angle_beta   90.00
_cell.angle_gamma   90.00
#
_symmetry.space_group_name_H-M   'P 1'
#
loop_
_entity.id
_entity.type
_entity.pdbx_description
1 polymer ?
#
loop_
_entity_poly.entity_id
_entity_poly.type
_entity_poly.pdbx_seq_one_letter_code
_entity_poly.pdbx_strand_id
1 'polypeptide(L)'
;MSESPSTVQHTAIPFWRDVRVLSVISQIVFVLVILLVASFFYNNLSTAMRQRGLVAGFDFLQRESGFEIGETMIDYKPSDTYGRAFTVGLLNTLSVSVIGIVLATLLGIVTGIARLSSNWLVNRVATAYIEIIRNTPLLVQLVFIYFGIFVKLPPVRDAFEFFGSIYANQRGLFFPRPMPSS
;
A
#
# COMPACT_ATOMS: atom_id res chain seq x y z
N MET A 1 -11.85 -33.29 73.78
CA MET A 1 -12.44 -32.34 72.77
C MET A 1 -11.75 -32.63 71.49
N SER A 2 -12.39 -33.41 70.60
CA SER A 2 -11.85 -33.76 69.28
C SER A 2 -12.59 -32.87 68.24
N GLU A 3 -11.84 -31.93 67.64
CA GLU A 3 -12.33 -31.14 66.55
C GLU A 3 -12.37 -31.97 65.28
N SER A 4 -13.55 -32.11 64.70
CA SER A 4 -13.77 -32.74 63.42
C SER A 4 -13.25 -31.85 62.27
N PRO A 5 -12.50 -32.36 61.29
CA PRO A 5 -12.07 -31.54 60.15
C PRO A 5 -13.28 -31.21 59.26
N SER A 6 -13.52 -29.92 59.09
CA SER A 6 -14.52 -29.40 58.15
C SER A 6 -14.13 -29.74 56.71
N THR A 7 -14.86 -30.68 56.10
CA THR A 7 -14.77 -30.98 54.67
C THR A 7 -15.21 -29.77 53.84
N VAL A 8 -14.26 -29.07 53.22
CA VAL A 8 -14.54 -28.04 52.21
C VAL A 8 -15.19 -28.72 51.01
N GLN A 9 -16.50 -28.58 50.87
CA GLN A 9 -17.21 -29.01 49.67
C GLN A 9 -16.79 -28.09 48.50
N HIS A 10 -16.00 -28.61 47.61
CA HIS A 10 -15.78 -27.98 46.29
C HIS A 10 -17.06 -28.08 45.51
N THR A 11 -17.88 -27.03 45.53
CA THR A 11 -19.00 -26.88 44.63
C THR A 11 -18.46 -26.74 43.20
N ALA A 12 -18.58 -27.83 42.41
CA ALA A 12 -18.22 -27.82 41.00
C ALA A 12 -19.06 -26.72 40.26
N ILE A 13 -18.39 -25.73 39.72
CA ILE A 13 -19.03 -24.68 38.94
C ILE A 13 -19.62 -25.33 37.72
N PRO A 14 -20.95 -25.21 37.47
CA PRO A 14 -21.56 -25.80 36.28
C PRO A 14 -20.89 -25.29 35.01
N PHE A 15 -20.65 -26.17 34.02
CA PHE A 15 -19.91 -25.86 32.80
C PHE A 15 -20.46 -24.64 32.03
N TRP A 16 -21.76 -24.31 32.15
CA TRP A 16 -22.38 -23.09 31.55
C TRP A 16 -22.04 -21.78 32.28
N ARG A 17 -21.34 -21.83 33.41
CA ARG A 17 -20.84 -20.67 34.16
C ARG A 17 -19.31 -20.58 34.15
N ASP A 18 -18.63 -21.55 33.55
CA ASP A 18 -17.19 -21.53 33.39
C ASP A 18 -16.81 -20.51 32.31
N VAL A 19 -16.08 -19.48 32.70
CA VAL A 19 -15.65 -18.39 31.82
C VAL A 19 -14.82 -18.92 30.65
N ARG A 20 -14.07 -20.00 30.83
CA ARG A 20 -13.26 -20.61 29.78
C ARG A 20 -14.14 -21.25 28.70
N VAL A 21 -15.18 -22.00 29.12
CA VAL A 21 -16.12 -22.63 28.21
C VAL A 21 -16.91 -21.58 27.44
N LEU A 22 -17.39 -20.54 28.13
CA LEU A 22 -18.10 -19.42 27.49
C LEU A 22 -17.21 -18.66 26.50
N SER A 23 -15.93 -18.46 26.81
CA SER A 23 -14.97 -17.82 25.91
C SER A 23 -14.76 -18.64 24.63
N VAL A 24 -14.60 -19.97 24.75
CA VAL A 24 -14.46 -20.85 23.57
C VAL A 24 -15.74 -20.87 22.73
N ILE A 25 -16.89 -20.97 23.37
CA ILE A 25 -18.19 -20.95 22.67
C ILE A 25 -18.37 -19.61 21.93
N SER A 26 -18.08 -18.48 22.59
CA SER A 26 -18.21 -17.16 21.94
C SER A 26 -17.26 -17.01 20.74
N GLN A 27 -16.05 -17.54 20.81
CA GLN A 27 -15.11 -17.53 19.67
C GLN A 27 -15.64 -18.40 18.51
N ILE A 28 -16.15 -19.59 18.80
CA ILE A 28 -16.73 -20.47 17.77
C ILE A 28 -17.93 -19.78 17.11
N VAL A 29 -18.84 -19.24 17.91
CA VAL A 29 -20.00 -18.50 17.40
C VAL A 29 -19.59 -17.32 16.55
N PHE A 30 -18.60 -16.55 16.98
CA PHE A 30 -18.06 -15.42 16.23
C PHE A 30 -17.49 -15.84 14.88
N VAL A 31 -16.68 -16.90 14.84
CA VAL A 31 -16.13 -17.45 13.59
C VAL A 31 -17.26 -17.94 12.67
N LEU A 32 -18.25 -18.65 13.21
CA LEU A 32 -19.41 -19.12 12.44
C LEU A 32 -20.20 -17.95 11.83
N VAL A 33 -20.44 -16.89 12.61
CA VAL A 33 -21.12 -15.68 12.11
C VAL A 33 -20.33 -15.05 10.97
N ILE A 34 -18.99 -14.90 11.12
CA ILE A 34 -18.14 -14.37 10.04
C ILE A 34 -18.23 -15.24 8.79
N LEU A 35 -18.16 -16.56 8.94
CA LEU A 35 -18.25 -17.47 7.79
C LEU A 35 -19.63 -17.41 7.10
N LEU A 36 -20.71 -17.29 7.86
CA LEU A 36 -22.07 -17.12 7.31
C LEU A 36 -22.19 -15.79 6.55
N VAL A 37 -21.71 -14.69 7.13
CA VAL A 37 -21.72 -13.38 6.48
C VAL A 37 -20.86 -13.41 5.21
N ALA A 38 -19.66 -13.98 5.27
CA ALA A 38 -18.78 -14.11 4.11
C ALA A 38 -19.41 -14.96 3.00
N SER A 39 -20.05 -16.07 3.37
CA SER A 39 -20.78 -16.95 2.43
C SER A 39 -21.96 -16.23 1.79
N PHE A 40 -22.73 -15.46 2.57
CA PHE A 40 -23.84 -14.67 2.06
C PHE A 40 -23.37 -13.64 1.03
N PHE A 41 -22.32 -12.88 1.35
CA PHE A 41 -21.74 -11.92 0.40
C PHE A 41 -21.17 -12.60 -0.85
N TYR A 42 -20.46 -13.72 -0.68
CA TYR A 42 -19.91 -14.47 -1.79
C TYR A 42 -21.01 -14.97 -2.75
N ASN A 43 -22.08 -15.53 -2.22
CA ASN A 43 -23.21 -16.03 -3.03
C ASN A 43 -23.93 -14.89 -3.76
N ASN A 44 -24.21 -13.79 -3.06
CA ASN A 44 -24.83 -12.62 -3.68
C ASN A 44 -23.96 -12.01 -4.77
N LEU A 45 -22.65 -11.86 -4.51
CA LEU A 45 -21.70 -11.34 -5.48
C LEU A 45 -21.60 -12.27 -6.71
N SER A 46 -21.45 -13.57 -6.49
CA SER A 46 -21.36 -14.56 -7.57
C SER A 46 -22.62 -14.55 -8.43
N THR A 47 -23.79 -14.43 -7.82
CA THR A 47 -25.07 -14.36 -8.54
C THR A 47 -25.18 -13.06 -9.35
N ALA A 48 -24.85 -11.92 -8.75
CA ALA A 48 -24.87 -10.63 -9.42
C ALA A 48 -23.88 -10.57 -10.59
N MET A 49 -22.69 -11.16 -10.43
CA MET A 49 -21.69 -11.26 -11.50
C MET A 49 -22.18 -12.13 -12.67
N ARG A 50 -22.76 -13.31 -12.37
CA ARG A 50 -23.31 -14.20 -13.40
C ARG A 50 -24.45 -13.55 -14.18
N GLN A 51 -25.34 -12.81 -13.52
CA GLN A 51 -26.44 -12.09 -14.16
C GLN A 51 -25.93 -11.00 -15.12
N ARG A 52 -24.74 -10.45 -14.87
CA ARG A 52 -24.08 -9.46 -15.72
C ARG A 52 -23.14 -10.08 -16.75
N GLY A 53 -23.13 -11.41 -16.90
CA GLY A 53 -22.23 -12.12 -17.81
C GLY A 53 -20.77 -12.10 -17.37
N LEU A 54 -20.49 -11.70 -16.12
CA LEU A 54 -19.15 -11.71 -15.54
C LEU A 54 -18.88 -13.08 -14.91
N VAL A 55 -17.87 -13.76 -15.39
CA VAL A 55 -17.42 -15.03 -14.79
C VAL A 55 -16.40 -14.68 -13.69
N ALA A 56 -16.69 -15.12 -12.45
CA ALA A 56 -15.76 -15.05 -11.35
C ALA A 56 -14.63 -16.06 -11.60
N GLY A 57 -13.48 -15.59 -12.02
CA GLY A 57 -12.33 -16.45 -12.32
C GLY A 57 -11.15 -15.61 -12.80
N PHE A 58 -10.01 -16.25 -12.99
CA PHE A 58 -8.79 -15.63 -13.49
C PHE A 58 -8.65 -15.73 -15.03
N ASP A 59 -9.65 -16.27 -15.73
CA ASP A 59 -9.63 -16.44 -17.19
C ASP A 59 -9.47 -15.11 -17.94
N PHE A 60 -9.94 -14.00 -17.34
CA PHE A 60 -9.77 -12.67 -17.91
C PHE A 60 -8.29 -12.29 -18.06
N LEU A 61 -7.41 -12.84 -17.23
CA LEU A 61 -5.97 -12.56 -17.29
C LEU A 61 -5.34 -12.96 -18.64
N GLN A 62 -5.97 -13.88 -19.36
CA GLN A 62 -5.51 -14.33 -20.67
C GLN A 62 -6.14 -13.56 -21.84
N ARG A 63 -7.09 -12.68 -21.57
CA ARG A 63 -7.71 -11.83 -22.59
C ARG A 63 -6.83 -10.62 -22.88
N GLU A 64 -6.94 -10.06 -24.08
CA GLU A 64 -6.27 -8.83 -24.46
C GLU A 64 -6.73 -7.67 -23.56
N SER A 65 -5.78 -6.86 -23.13
CA SER A 65 -6.01 -5.75 -22.21
C SER A 65 -6.68 -4.55 -22.87
N GLY A 66 -6.30 -4.25 -24.12
CA GLY A 66 -6.90 -3.19 -24.94
C GLY A 66 -6.57 -1.75 -24.52
N PHE A 67 -5.66 -1.53 -23.56
CA PHE A 67 -5.27 -0.19 -23.09
C PHE A 67 -3.75 -0.02 -23.08
N GLU A 68 -3.30 1.22 -23.17
CA GLU A 68 -1.87 1.56 -23.10
C GLU A 68 -1.44 1.83 -21.65
N ILE A 69 -0.20 1.45 -21.32
CA ILE A 69 0.48 1.83 -20.07
C ILE A 69 1.61 2.78 -20.47
N GLY A 70 1.57 4.02 -19.94
CA GLY A 70 2.48 5.08 -20.37
C GLY A 70 3.95 4.81 -20.10
N GLU A 71 4.26 4.22 -18.92
CA GLU A 71 5.63 3.88 -18.54
C GLU A 71 5.72 2.38 -18.25
N THR A 72 6.61 1.68 -18.96
CA THR A 72 6.78 0.24 -18.84
C THR A 72 8.25 -0.11 -18.68
N MET A 73 8.58 -0.99 -17.72
CA MET A 73 9.92 -1.54 -17.56
C MET A 73 10.20 -2.71 -18.52
N ILE A 74 9.15 -3.37 -18.96
CA ILE A 74 9.20 -4.49 -19.93
C ILE A 74 8.31 -4.14 -21.12
N ASP A 75 8.61 -4.70 -22.28
CA ASP A 75 7.79 -4.51 -23.48
C ASP A 75 6.34 -4.88 -23.23
N TYR A 76 5.46 -3.96 -23.52
CA TYR A 76 4.02 -4.10 -23.37
C TYR A 76 3.29 -3.38 -24.51
N LYS A 77 2.27 -4.05 -25.03
CA LYS A 77 1.39 -3.54 -26.10
C LYS A 77 -0.07 -3.73 -25.70
N PRO A 78 -1.01 -2.90 -26.19
CA PRO A 78 -2.45 -3.08 -25.93
C PRO A 78 -3.00 -4.46 -26.34
N SER A 79 -2.37 -5.13 -27.29
CA SER A 79 -2.70 -6.51 -27.70
C SER A 79 -2.21 -7.59 -26.70
N ASP A 80 -1.40 -7.22 -25.72
CA ASP A 80 -0.97 -8.14 -24.68
C ASP A 80 -2.10 -8.43 -23.69
N THR A 81 -1.93 -9.48 -22.92
CA THR A 81 -2.94 -9.93 -21.97
C THR A 81 -3.01 -9.07 -20.71
N TYR A 82 -4.17 -9.09 -20.02
CA TYR A 82 -4.30 -8.49 -18.69
C TYR A 82 -3.26 -9.00 -17.70
N GLY A 83 -2.89 -10.29 -17.78
CA GLY A 83 -1.83 -10.86 -16.94
C GLY A 83 -0.48 -10.18 -17.17
N ARG A 84 -0.14 -9.84 -18.42
CA ARG A 84 1.07 -9.08 -18.73
C ARG A 84 0.96 -7.63 -18.26
N ALA A 85 -0.20 -6.99 -18.47
CA ALA A 85 -0.48 -5.65 -17.93
C ALA A 85 -0.31 -5.60 -16.40
N PHE A 86 -0.84 -6.60 -15.69
CA PHE A 86 -0.67 -6.73 -14.24
C PHE A 86 0.81 -6.88 -13.84
N THR A 87 1.57 -7.69 -14.58
CA THR A 87 3.02 -7.86 -14.34
C THR A 87 3.78 -6.55 -14.52
N VAL A 88 3.45 -5.77 -15.57
CA VAL A 88 4.02 -4.43 -15.78
C VAL A 88 3.72 -3.52 -14.59
N GLY A 89 2.46 -3.47 -14.15
CA GLY A 89 2.05 -2.68 -12.99
C GLY A 89 2.76 -3.09 -11.70
N LEU A 90 2.94 -4.39 -11.48
CA LEU A 90 3.67 -4.92 -10.33
C LEU A 90 5.16 -4.51 -10.36
N LEU A 91 5.81 -4.67 -11.50
CA LEU A 91 7.22 -4.28 -11.68
C LEU A 91 7.41 -2.77 -11.49
N ASN A 92 6.53 -1.95 -12.06
CA ASN A 92 6.56 -0.51 -11.88
C ASN A 92 6.41 -0.15 -10.39
N THR A 93 5.45 -0.77 -9.70
CA THR A 93 5.23 -0.55 -8.25
C THR A 93 6.46 -0.93 -7.43
N LEU A 94 7.04 -2.10 -7.69
CA LEU A 94 8.25 -2.56 -6.99
C LEU A 94 9.42 -1.61 -7.22
N SER A 95 9.63 -1.17 -8.46
CA SER A 95 10.72 -0.26 -8.81
C SER A 95 10.60 1.10 -8.12
N VAL A 96 9.41 1.70 -8.18
CA VAL A 96 9.14 2.97 -7.48
C VAL A 96 9.30 2.80 -5.98
N SER A 97 8.86 1.67 -5.43
CA SER A 97 9.00 1.37 -4.00
C SER A 97 10.46 1.26 -3.57
N VAL A 98 11.29 0.51 -4.33
CA VAL A 98 12.71 0.36 -4.02
C VAL A 98 13.44 1.70 -4.09
N ILE A 99 13.23 2.45 -5.17
CA ILE A 99 13.84 3.79 -5.32
C ILE A 99 13.36 4.71 -4.19
N GLY A 100 12.07 4.71 -3.89
CA GLY A 100 11.47 5.51 -2.82
C GLY A 100 12.05 5.19 -1.45
N ILE A 101 12.22 3.89 -1.12
CA ILE A 101 12.83 3.45 0.15
C ILE A 101 14.28 3.93 0.25
N VAL A 102 15.08 3.79 -0.81
CA VAL A 102 16.48 4.24 -0.80
C VAL A 102 16.55 5.74 -0.58
N LEU A 103 15.79 6.53 -1.36
CA LEU A 103 15.79 7.99 -1.24
C LEU A 103 15.27 8.46 0.12
N ALA A 104 14.19 7.85 0.62
CA ALA A 104 13.64 8.18 1.94
C ALA A 104 14.63 7.84 3.06
N THR A 105 15.35 6.72 2.95
CA THR A 105 16.38 6.35 3.92
C THR A 105 17.53 7.35 3.94
N LEU A 106 18.05 7.73 2.77
CA LEU A 106 19.12 8.73 2.66
C LEU A 106 18.69 10.08 3.24
N LEU A 107 17.52 10.58 2.85
CA LEU A 107 16.95 11.81 3.41
C LEU A 107 16.73 11.71 4.93
N GLY A 108 16.23 10.58 5.40
CA GLY A 108 15.99 10.32 6.83
C GLY A 108 17.29 10.35 7.64
N ILE A 109 18.35 9.73 7.13
CA ILE A 109 19.68 9.76 7.79
C ILE A 109 20.24 11.19 7.83
N VAL A 110 20.23 11.89 6.69
CA VAL A 110 20.73 13.26 6.61
C VAL A 110 19.98 14.20 7.55
N THR A 111 18.64 14.15 7.52
CA THR A 111 17.81 15.00 8.38
C THR A 111 17.90 14.60 9.85
N GLY A 112 18.06 13.31 10.16
CA GLY A 112 18.27 12.79 11.50
C GLY A 112 19.60 13.30 12.10
N ILE A 113 20.70 13.21 11.33
CA ILE A 113 22.01 13.73 11.74
C ILE A 113 21.96 15.26 11.88
N ALA A 114 21.35 15.97 10.93
CA ALA A 114 21.20 17.42 10.97
C ALA A 114 20.44 17.88 12.23
N ARG A 115 19.41 17.12 12.67
CA ARG A 115 18.67 17.40 13.90
C ARG A 115 19.51 17.24 15.17
N LEU A 116 20.53 16.39 15.15
CA LEU A 116 21.46 16.17 16.27
C LEU A 116 22.65 17.16 16.25
N SER A 117 22.73 18.02 15.26
CA SER A 117 23.82 18.99 15.12
C SER A 117 23.84 19.99 16.28
N SER A 118 25.04 20.29 16.77
CA SER A 118 25.30 21.38 17.73
C SER A 118 25.11 22.77 17.12
N ASN A 119 25.10 22.86 15.79
CA ASN A 119 24.83 24.12 15.09
C ASN A 119 23.34 24.45 15.17
N TRP A 120 23.02 25.57 15.82
CA TRP A 120 21.63 25.99 16.07
C TRP A 120 20.80 26.09 14.78
N LEU A 121 21.37 26.67 13.71
CA LEU A 121 20.66 26.87 12.45
C LEU A 121 20.32 25.54 11.77
N VAL A 122 21.30 24.63 11.68
CA VAL A 122 21.14 23.30 11.08
C VAL A 122 20.08 22.50 11.83
N ASN A 123 20.16 22.50 13.17
CA ASN A 123 19.19 21.83 14.02
C ASN A 123 17.76 22.39 13.80
N ARG A 124 17.63 23.74 13.74
CA ARG A 124 16.33 24.39 13.59
C ARG A 124 15.67 24.10 12.25
N VAL A 125 16.45 24.15 11.17
CA VAL A 125 15.96 23.83 9.81
C VAL A 125 15.55 22.37 9.72
N ALA A 126 16.36 21.45 10.21
CA ALA A 126 16.03 20.03 10.20
C ALA A 126 14.77 19.73 11.04
N THR A 127 14.65 20.34 12.21
CA THR A 127 13.46 20.18 13.07
C THR A 127 12.20 20.70 12.36
N ALA A 128 12.25 21.91 11.80
CA ALA A 128 11.10 22.47 11.07
C ALA A 128 10.68 21.58 9.88
N TYR A 129 11.63 21.07 9.10
CA TYR A 129 11.37 20.14 8.02
C TYR A 129 10.66 18.88 8.53
N ILE A 130 11.19 18.24 9.56
CA ILE A 130 10.61 17.02 10.14
C ILE A 130 9.20 17.28 10.66
N GLU A 131 8.97 18.40 11.36
CA GLU A 131 7.66 18.75 11.91
C GLU A 131 6.62 19.00 10.81
N ILE A 132 6.99 19.73 9.75
CA ILE A 132 6.10 19.97 8.61
C ILE A 132 5.70 18.65 7.94
N ILE A 133 6.67 17.82 7.59
CA ILE A 133 6.42 16.55 6.89
C ILE A 133 5.63 15.59 7.79
N ARG A 134 5.96 15.50 9.07
CA ARG A 134 5.31 14.58 10.01
C ARG A 134 3.89 15.00 10.37
N ASN A 135 3.61 16.30 10.49
CA ASN A 135 2.31 16.83 10.90
C ASN A 135 1.36 17.07 9.73
N THR A 136 1.84 16.94 8.49
CA THR A 136 1.01 17.10 7.30
C THR A 136 0.58 15.73 6.78
N PRO A 137 -0.73 15.45 6.59
CA PRO A 137 -1.20 14.20 6.00
C PRO A 137 -0.56 13.95 4.63
N LEU A 138 -0.16 12.69 4.35
CA LEU A 138 0.52 12.32 3.11
C LEU A 138 -0.26 12.76 1.85
N LEU A 139 -1.59 12.61 1.87
CA LEU A 139 -2.43 13.01 0.74
C LEU A 139 -2.30 14.51 0.44
N VAL A 140 -2.26 15.35 1.49
CA VAL A 140 -2.09 16.80 1.33
C VAL A 140 -0.72 17.12 0.73
N GLN A 141 0.34 16.43 1.16
CA GLN A 141 1.69 16.58 0.59
C GLN A 141 1.70 16.23 -0.90
N LEU A 142 1.09 15.08 -1.28
CA LEU A 142 1.01 14.64 -2.67
C LEU A 142 0.23 15.63 -3.54
N VAL A 143 -0.93 16.08 -3.07
CA VAL A 143 -1.77 17.06 -3.79
C VAL A 143 -1.01 18.38 -3.97
N PHE A 144 -0.36 18.87 -2.92
CA PHE A 144 0.43 20.11 -2.97
C PHE A 144 1.58 20.01 -3.96
N ILE A 145 2.35 18.92 -3.93
CA ILE A 145 3.47 18.69 -4.85
C ILE A 145 2.95 18.55 -6.28
N TYR A 146 1.88 17.78 -6.50
CA TYR A 146 1.33 17.57 -7.82
C TYR A 146 0.82 18.87 -8.46
N PHE A 147 -0.08 19.58 -7.80
CA PHE A 147 -0.67 20.83 -8.33
C PHE A 147 0.26 22.04 -8.19
N GLY A 148 1.09 22.07 -7.16
CA GLY A 148 1.99 23.19 -6.90
C GLY A 148 3.24 23.17 -7.77
N ILE A 149 3.73 21.98 -8.14
CA ILE A 149 4.98 21.80 -8.88
C ILE A 149 4.71 21.16 -10.25
N PHE A 150 4.22 19.90 -10.30
CA PHE A 150 4.18 19.14 -11.55
C PHE A 150 3.25 19.74 -12.59
N VAL A 151 2.05 20.18 -12.23
CA VAL A 151 1.11 20.79 -13.17
C VAL A 151 1.61 22.11 -13.74
N LYS A 152 2.51 22.80 -13.01
CA LYS A 152 3.11 24.07 -13.47
C LYS A 152 4.36 23.90 -14.33
N LEU A 153 4.88 22.69 -14.44
CA LEU A 153 5.98 22.41 -15.37
C LEU A 153 5.49 22.55 -16.83
N PRO A 154 6.39 22.86 -17.76
CA PRO A 154 6.03 23.00 -19.16
C PRO A 154 5.54 21.68 -19.76
N PRO A 155 4.76 21.73 -20.85
CA PRO A 155 4.35 20.55 -21.59
C PRO A 155 5.58 19.79 -22.14
N VAL A 156 5.38 18.54 -22.55
CA VAL A 156 6.46 17.65 -23.03
C VAL A 156 7.27 18.28 -24.18
N ARG A 157 6.62 19.11 -25.02
CA ARG A 157 7.29 19.77 -26.17
C ARG A 157 8.30 20.82 -25.77
N ASP A 158 8.07 21.47 -24.62
CA ASP A 158 8.88 22.58 -24.10
C ASP A 158 9.57 22.18 -22.78
N ALA A 159 9.84 20.90 -22.60
CA ALA A 159 10.44 20.36 -21.39
C ALA A 159 11.72 21.09 -20.98
N PHE A 160 11.89 21.39 -19.69
CA PHE A 160 13.16 21.91 -19.19
C PHE A 160 14.24 20.85 -19.32
N GLU A 161 15.34 21.22 -19.95
CA GLU A 161 16.52 20.38 -20.11
C GLU A 161 17.56 20.74 -19.06
N PHE A 162 17.97 19.75 -18.27
CA PHE A 162 19.04 19.89 -17.29
C PHE A 162 20.22 19.00 -17.68
N PHE A 163 21.41 19.55 -17.66
CA PHE A 163 22.68 18.84 -17.96
C PHE A 163 22.69 18.07 -19.29
N GLY A 164 21.94 18.52 -20.29
CA GLY A 164 21.92 17.92 -21.63
C GLY A 164 21.28 16.54 -21.73
N SER A 165 20.69 16.02 -20.65
CA SER A 165 20.21 14.64 -20.62
C SER A 165 18.99 14.41 -19.74
N ILE A 166 18.66 15.30 -18.84
CA ILE A 166 17.52 15.16 -17.93
C ILE A 166 16.44 16.13 -18.35
N TYR A 167 15.24 15.64 -18.63
CA TYR A 167 14.09 16.45 -19.03
C TYR A 167 13.03 16.48 -17.93
N ALA A 168 12.58 17.68 -17.56
CA ALA A 168 11.48 17.88 -16.61
C ALA A 168 10.28 18.46 -17.32
N ASN A 169 9.13 17.81 -17.22
CA ASN A 169 7.86 18.26 -17.79
C ASN A 169 6.68 17.85 -16.91
N GLN A 170 5.44 18.18 -17.31
CA GLN A 170 4.21 17.85 -16.56
C GLN A 170 4.02 16.34 -16.28
N ARG A 171 4.67 15.45 -17.04
CA ARG A 171 4.61 14.00 -16.84
C ARG A 171 5.65 13.47 -15.87
N GLY A 172 6.65 14.28 -15.50
CA GLY A 172 7.71 13.90 -14.56
C GLY A 172 9.11 14.25 -15.02
N LEU A 173 10.08 13.56 -14.42
CA LEU A 173 11.50 13.64 -14.74
C LEU A 173 11.90 12.46 -15.62
N PHE A 174 12.47 12.75 -16.79
CA PHE A 174 12.93 11.74 -17.75
C PHE A 174 14.45 11.70 -17.76
N PHE A 175 14.97 10.48 -17.63
CA PHE A 175 16.40 10.20 -17.73
C PHE A 175 16.70 9.47 -19.03
N PRO A 176 17.82 9.73 -19.71
CA PRO A 176 18.17 9.01 -20.93
C PRO A 176 18.35 7.51 -20.60
N ARG A 177 17.69 6.66 -21.37
CA ARG A 177 17.98 5.22 -21.37
C ARG A 177 19.07 4.97 -22.40
N PRO A 178 20.13 4.21 -22.08
CA PRO A 178 21.03 3.72 -23.09
C PRO A 178 20.23 2.79 -24.03
N MET A 179 20.08 3.18 -25.29
CA MET A 179 19.51 2.29 -26.30
C MET A 179 20.51 1.16 -26.53
N PRO A 180 20.08 -0.12 -26.51
CA PRO A 180 20.92 -1.19 -26.98
C PRO A 180 21.22 -0.93 -28.45
N SER A 181 22.50 -0.81 -28.80
CA SER A 181 22.95 -0.75 -30.19
C SER A 181 22.47 -2.00 -30.92
N SER A 182 21.60 -1.81 -31.91
CA SER A 182 21.22 -2.86 -32.87
C SER A 182 22.40 -3.40 -33.62
#